data_8a9845819633414df585d606b7becbe5
#
_entry.id   8a9845819633414df585d606b7becbe5
#
_cell.length_a   1.000
_cell.length_b   1.000
_cell.length_c   1.000
_cell.angle_alpha   90.00
_cell.angle_beta   90.00
_cell.angle_gamma   90.00
#
_symmetry.space_group_name_H-M   'P 1'
#
loop_
_entity.id
_entity.type
_entity.pdbx_description
1 polymer ?
#
loop_
_entity_poly.entity_id
_entity_poly.type
_entity_poly.pdbx_seq_one_letter_code
_entity_poly.pdbx_strand_id
1 'polypeptide(L)'
;IRDSGYPFYHYLQTESGCGRITIQGKSYLLHEQEGVLIAPSIRHSYLAQTPEWYTCFCTFSGTVEGSISKILNNRPILFTTKEQCRNIRALLQDAIQLFEHPPVNIPVLSVNCYQVLLQFSDVPDGQKLLSDPLYLRYVAPVIEEIETCYSLPLTVAQLSRQVFVTPQYLSRLFQRFLGCSVYEYLMTCRINRAKELLLTAPRMEVQEIAAQTGFSDPSHFIAMFRKNTGRTPLEFRKIK
;
A
#
# COMPACT_ATOMS: atom_id res chain seq x y z
N ILE A 1 15.81 -5.68 3.86
CA ILE A 1 15.31 -4.47 4.53
C ILE A 1 14.76 -3.57 3.45
N ARG A 2 13.56 -3.02 3.66
CA ARG A 2 12.87 -2.09 2.73
C ARG A 2 12.68 -0.76 3.45
N ASP A 3 13.73 0.04 3.47
CA ASP A 3 13.80 1.29 4.25
C ASP A 3 12.74 2.33 3.86
N SER A 4 12.35 2.37 2.59
CA SER A 4 11.29 3.25 2.06
C SER A 4 9.91 2.57 2.00
N GLY A 5 9.77 1.36 2.57
CA GLY A 5 8.59 0.54 2.39
C GLY A 5 8.48 -0.08 0.99
N TYR A 6 7.31 -0.62 0.66
CA TYR A 6 6.97 -1.12 -0.67
C TYR A 6 5.91 -0.21 -1.30
N PRO A 7 5.94 0.05 -2.61
CA PRO A 7 5.02 1.02 -3.22
C PRO A 7 3.59 0.49 -3.44
N PHE A 8 3.34 -0.77 -3.08
CA PHE A 8 2.05 -1.44 -3.20
C PHE A 8 1.63 -2.01 -1.85
N TYR A 9 0.38 -2.38 -1.70
CA TYR A 9 -0.05 -3.26 -0.62
C TYR A 9 0.71 -4.56 -0.73
N HIS A 10 1.26 -5.03 0.39
CA HIS A 10 2.09 -6.22 0.45
C HIS A 10 1.55 -7.18 1.50
N TYR A 11 1.01 -8.28 1.07
CA TYR A 11 0.59 -9.37 1.93
C TYR A 11 1.68 -10.45 1.98
N LEU A 12 1.96 -10.96 3.17
CA LEU A 12 2.88 -12.05 3.43
C LEU A 12 2.26 -12.97 4.48
N GLN A 13 2.25 -14.28 4.23
CA GLN A 13 1.88 -15.30 5.22
C GLN A 13 2.93 -16.40 5.30
N THR A 14 3.04 -17.02 6.46
CA THR A 14 3.89 -18.19 6.68
C THR A 14 3.14 -19.47 6.31
N GLU A 15 3.71 -20.23 5.39
CA GLU A 15 3.21 -21.54 4.97
C GLU A 15 3.77 -22.66 5.87
N SER A 16 5.07 -22.58 6.18
CA SER A 16 5.72 -23.47 7.15
C SER A 16 6.92 -22.78 7.77
N GLY A 17 7.31 -23.21 8.97
CA GLY A 17 8.37 -22.59 9.74
C GLY A 17 7.92 -21.36 10.50
N CYS A 18 8.87 -20.46 10.79
CA CYS A 18 8.61 -19.21 11.49
C CYS A 18 9.50 -18.09 10.96
N GLY A 19 8.92 -16.92 10.76
CA GLY A 19 9.62 -15.70 10.39
C GLY A 19 9.41 -14.59 11.41
N ARG A 20 10.37 -13.69 11.49
CA ARG A 20 10.23 -12.41 12.20
C ARG A 20 9.99 -11.31 11.21
N ILE A 21 8.91 -10.57 11.38
CA ILE A 21 8.68 -9.34 10.66
C ILE A 21 8.87 -8.16 11.60
N THR A 22 9.60 -7.14 11.14
CA THR A 22 9.79 -5.88 11.85
C THR A 22 9.11 -4.78 11.06
N ILE A 23 8.11 -4.13 11.66
CA ILE A 23 7.33 -3.06 11.06
C ILE A 23 7.48 -1.83 11.95
N GLN A 24 8.00 -0.72 11.40
CA GLN A 24 8.20 0.53 12.15
C GLN A 24 8.97 0.34 13.46
N GLY A 25 9.98 -0.54 13.46
CA GLY A 25 10.82 -0.83 14.62
C GLY A 25 10.22 -1.83 15.64
N LYS A 26 8.98 -2.26 15.46
CA LYS A 26 8.36 -3.33 16.27
C LYS A 26 8.47 -4.67 15.58
N SER A 27 8.87 -5.70 16.32
CA SER A 27 9.05 -7.06 15.78
C SER A 27 7.89 -7.95 16.20
N TYR A 28 7.43 -8.77 15.24
CA TYR A 28 6.39 -9.75 15.41
C TYR A 28 6.89 -11.08 14.87
N LEU A 29 6.51 -12.20 15.50
CA LEU A 29 6.72 -13.52 14.95
C LEU A 29 5.51 -13.89 14.11
N LEU A 30 5.76 -14.48 12.96
CA LEU A 30 4.75 -15.07 12.09
C LEU A 30 4.97 -16.58 12.04
N HIS A 31 4.14 -17.30 12.78
CA HIS A 31 4.11 -18.74 12.76
C HIS A 31 3.27 -19.26 11.59
N GLU A 32 3.26 -20.55 11.39
CA GLU A 32 2.46 -21.21 10.36
C GLU A 32 0.99 -20.78 10.41
N GLN A 33 0.42 -20.44 9.25
CA GLN A 33 -0.93 -19.88 9.08
C GLN A 33 -1.11 -18.52 9.79
N GLU A 34 -0.05 -17.75 9.93
CA GLU A 34 -0.13 -16.34 10.32
C GLU A 34 0.36 -15.46 9.19
N GLY A 35 -0.30 -14.34 8.99
CA GLY A 35 0.03 -13.42 7.90
C GLY A 35 -0.19 -11.97 8.29
N VAL A 36 0.36 -11.08 7.46
CA VAL A 36 0.24 -9.64 7.63
C VAL A 36 0.09 -8.96 6.29
N LEU A 37 -0.87 -8.04 6.19
CA LEU A 37 -0.99 -7.08 5.11
C LEU A 37 -0.40 -5.75 5.57
N ILE A 38 0.43 -5.16 4.73
CA ILE A 38 1.13 -3.90 4.97
C ILE A 38 0.76 -2.93 3.84
N ALA A 39 0.27 -1.75 4.21
CA ALA A 39 -0.04 -0.69 3.27
C ALA A 39 1.23 -0.13 2.58
N PRO A 40 1.08 0.58 1.45
CA PRO A 40 2.19 1.20 0.74
C PRO A 40 3.04 2.10 1.65
N SER A 41 4.34 2.17 1.34
CA SER A 41 5.31 3.08 1.98
C SER A 41 5.60 2.83 3.45
N ILE A 42 5.11 1.75 4.05
CA ILE A 42 5.44 1.39 5.43
C ILE A 42 6.77 0.64 5.46
N ARG A 43 7.72 1.19 6.23
CA ARG A 43 9.02 0.55 6.46
C ARG A 43 8.85 -0.79 7.15
N HIS A 44 9.39 -1.84 6.54
CA HIS A 44 9.37 -3.19 7.10
C HIS A 44 10.57 -4.02 6.65
N SER A 45 10.86 -5.06 7.42
CA SER A 45 11.81 -6.10 7.07
C SER A 45 11.34 -7.44 7.60
N TYR A 46 11.81 -8.52 7.01
CA TYR A 46 11.53 -9.87 7.49
C TYR A 46 12.77 -10.75 7.41
N LEU A 47 12.85 -11.70 8.33
CA LEU A 47 13.96 -12.60 8.49
C LEU A 47 13.45 -13.96 8.99
N ALA A 48 13.94 -15.05 8.38
CA ALA A 48 13.67 -16.40 8.85
C ALA A 48 14.16 -16.59 10.30
N GLN A 49 13.39 -17.27 11.11
CA GLN A 49 13.75 -17.66 12.49
C GLN A 49 13.98 -19.18 12.60
N THR A 50 13.49 -19.94 11.63
CA THR A 50 13.74 -21.38 11.49
C THR A 50 14.66 -21.62 10.30
N PRO A 51 15.38 -22.76 10.24
CA PRO A 51 16.25 -23.09 9.10
C PRO A 51 15.53 -23.05 7.76
N GLU A 52 14.26 -23.45 7.73
CA GLU A 52 13.37 -23.35 6.60
C GLU A 52 12.18 -22.46 6.98
N TRP A 53 11.88 -21.49 6.12
CA TRP A 53 10.73 -20.62 6.24
C TRP A 53 10.12 -20.39 4.87
N TYR A 54 9.00 -21.04 4.61
CA TYR A 54 8.26 -20.91 3.36
C TYR A 54 7.13 -19.92 3.54
N THR A 55 6.97 -19.06 2.55
CA THR A 55 5.97 -17.97 2.58
C THR A 55 5.17 -17.94 1.30
N CYS A 56 3.89 -17.61 1.42
CA CYS A 56 3.07 -17.16 0.32
C CYS A 56 2.91 -15.63 0.42
N PHE A 57 3.05 -14.93 -0.69
CA PHE A 57 2.89 -13.48 -0.69
C PHE A 57 2.19 -13.00 -1.96
N CYS A 58 1.52 -11.88 -1.86
CA CYS A 58 1.05 -11.14 -3.02
C CYS A 58 1.23 -9.63 -2.82
N THR A 59 1.27 -8.92 -3.93
CA THR A 59 1.28 -7.47 -3.94
C THR A 59 0.18 -6.99 -4.86
N PHE A 60 -0.52 -5.95 -4.45
CA PHE A 60 -1.60 -5.38 -5.25
C PHE A 60 -1.67 -3.86 -5.09
N SER A 61 -2.23 -3.24 -6.10
CA SER A 61 -2.62 -1.84 -6.11
C SER A 61 -4.00 -1.74 -6.76
N GLY A 62 -4.65 -0.61 -6.62
CA GLY A 62 -5.95 -0.38 -7.24
C GLY A 62 -6.04 1.00 -7.84
N THR A 63 -6.83 1.09 -8.91
CA THR A 63 -7.12 2.33 -9.64
C THR A 63 -8.39 3.00 -9.13
N VAL A 64 -9.20 2.30 -8.34
CA VAL A 64 -10.44 2.84 -7.79
C VAL A 64 -10.10 3.74 -6.62
N GLU A 65 -10.27 5.04 -6.80
CA GLU A 65 -9.90 6.12 -5.88
C GLU A 65 -10.23 5.80 -4.42
N GLY A 66 -9.20 5.67 -3.58
CA GLY A 66 -9.33 5.44 -2.14
C GLY A 66 -10.10 4.18 -1.72
N SER A 67 -10.54 3.34 -2.65
CA SER A 67 -11.44 2.22 -2.33
C SER A 67 -10.74 1.11 -1.55
N ILE A 68 -9.47 0.82 -1.85
CA ILE A 68 -8.73 -0.20 -1.10
C ILE A 68 -8.59 0.22 0.35
N SER A 69 -8.13 1.45 0.62
CA SER A 69 -8.06 1.98 1.97
C SER A 69 -9.40 1.91 2.70
N LYS A 70 -10.51 2.27 2.02
CA LYS A 70 -11.86 2.20 2.60
C LYS A 70 -12.29 0.77 2.91
N ILE A 71 -12.06 -0.18 2.00
CA ILE A 71 -12.32 -1.61 2.23
C ILE A 71 -11.53 -2.11 3.45
N LEU A 72 -10.30 -1.64 3.62
CA LEU A 72 -9.43 -1.98 4.74
C LEU A 72 -9.70 -1.12 6.01
N ASN A 73 -10.76 -0.30 6.02
CA ASN A 73 -11.10 0.61 7.10
C ASN A 73 -9.94 1.54 7.49
N ASN A 74 -9.20 2.02 6.48
CA ASN A 74 -8.00 2.87 6.62
C ASN A 74 -6.92 2.27 7.54
N ARG A 75 -6.87 0.94 7.67
CA ARG A 75 -5.88 0.25 8.49
C ARG A 75 -4.60 -0.01 7.70
N PRO A 76 -3.46 0.55 8.11
CA PRO A 76 -2.20 0.42 7.36
C PRO A 76 -1.50 -0.93 7.56
N ILE A 77 -1.85 -1.66 8.62
CA ILE A 77 -1.29 -2.97 8.97
C ILE A 77 -2.43 -3.85 9.45
N LEU A 78 -2.57 -5.03 8.88
CA LEU A 78 -3.58 -6.02 9.22
C LEU A 78 -2.94 -7.38 9.41
N PHE A 79 -3.10 -7.97 10.58
CA PHE A 79 -2.73 -9.36 10.82
C PHE A 79 -3.92 -10.25 10.51
N THR A 80 -3.69 -11.34 9.82
CA THR A 80 -4.74 -12.26 9.41
C THR A 80 -4.89 -13.43 10.38
N THR A 81 -6.12 -13.90 10.53
CA THR A 81 -6.43 -15.14 11.26
C THR A 81 -6.01 -16.36 10.44
N LYS A 82 -5.91 -17.52 11.09
CA LYS A 82 -5.62 -18.79 10.40
C LYS A 82 -6.64 -19.14 9.33
N GLU A 83 -7.90 -18.82 9.55
CA GLU A 83 -8.97 -19.03 8.59
C GLU A 83 -8.78 -18.14 7.34
N GLN A 84 -8.52 -16.85 7.56
CA GLN A 84 -8.24 -15.92 6.47
C GLN A 84 -7.00 -16.32 5.68
N CYS A 85 -5.91 -16.76 6.35
CA CYS A 85 -4.73 -17.28 5.67
C CYS A 85 -5.07 -18.46 4.74
N ARG A 86 -5.89 -19.42 5.19
CA ARG A 86 -6.32 -20.53 4.34
C ARG A 86 -7.13 -20.08 3.15
N ASN A 87 -8.09 -19.17 3.37
CA ASN A 87 -8.94 -18.65 2.30
C ASN A 87 -8.14 -17.84 1.27
N ILE A 88 -7.25 -16.97 1.73
CA ILE A 88 -6.38 -16.17 0.86
C ILE A 88 -5.47 -17.09 0.04
N ARG A 89 -4.88 -18.10 0.66
CA ARG A 89 -4.03 -19.07 -0.03
C ARG A 89 -4.79 -19.78 -1.16
N ALA A 90 -5.99 -20.28 -0.89
CA ALA A 90 -6.82 -20.92 -1.90
C ALA A 90 -7.12 -19.97 -3.08
N LEU A 91 -7.54 -18.73 -2.78
CA LEU A 91 -7.81 -17.72 -3.80
C LEU A 91 -6.57 -17.36 -4.64
N LEU A 92 -5.40 -17.27 -4.02
CA LEU A 92 -4.15 -17.01 -4.75
C LEU A 92 -3.74 -18.20 -5.63
N GLN A 93 -3.93 -19.43 -5.18
CA GLN A 93 -3.70 -20.64 -6.00
C GLN A 93 -4.65 -20.69 -7.20
N ASP A 94 -5.94 -20.41 -6.98
CA ASP A 94 -6.93 -20.32 -8.07
C ASP A 94 -6.56 -19.23 -9.08
N ALA A 95 -6.11 -18.06 -8.61
CA ALA A 95 -5.66 -16.96 -9.47
C ALA A 95 -4.47 -17.37 -10.34
N ILE A 96 -3.49 -18.08 -9.77
CA ILE A 96 -2.33 -18.58 -10.50
C ILE A 96 -2.79 -19.58 -11.57
N GLN A 97 -3.64 -20.55 -11.23
CA GLN A 97 -4.15 -21.52 -12.17
C GLN A 97 -4.92 -20.87 -13.32
N LEU A 98 -5.79 -19.88 -13.02
CA LEU A 98 -6.53 -19.14 -14.04
C LEU A 98 -5.60 -18.36 -14.98
N PHE A 99 -4.47 -17.90 -14.49
CA PHE A 99 -3.51 -17.15 -15.29
C PHE A 99 -2.62 -18.08 -16.14
N GLU A 100 -2.25 -19.25 -15.62
CA GLU A 100 -1.39 -20.22 -16.30
C GLU A 100 -2.11 -21.02 -17.41
N HIS A 101 -3.44 -21.04 -17.44
CA HIS A 101 -4.23 -21.77 -18.42
C HIS A 101 -4.99 -20.83 -19.38
N PRO A 102 -4.37 -20.43 -20.50
CA PRO A 102 -5.05 -19.61 -21.52
C PRO A 102 -6.24 -20.31 -22.18
N PRO A 103 -7.29 -19.57 -22.60
CA PRO A 103 -7.41 -18.11 -22.53
C PRO A 103 -7.73 -17.61 -21.12
N VAL A 104 -7.02 -16.58 -20.66
CA VAL A 104 -7.23 -16.00 -19.32
C VAL A 104 -8.62 -15.38 -19.23
N ASN A 105 -9.45 -15.86 -18.32
CA ASN A 105 -10.76 -15.28 -18.06
C ASN A 105 -10.64 -14.07 -17.11
N ILE A 106 -10.46 -12.88 -17.69
CA ILE A 106 -10.26 -11.63 -16.94
C ILE A 106 -11.41 -11.32 -15.97
N PRO A 107 -12.70 -11.45 -16.31
CA PRO A 107 -13.79 -11.28 -15.35
C PRO A 107 -13.68 -12.18 -14.12
N VAL A 108 -13.41 -13.46 -14.31
CA VAL A 108 -13.25 -14.42 -13.20
C VAL A 108 -12.05 -14.06 -12.33
N LEU A 109 -10.92 -13.73 -12.94
CA LEU A 109 -9.73 -13.30 -12.21
C LEU A 109 -9.99 -12.01 -11.42
N SER A 110 -10.75 -11.07 -11.97
CA SER A 110 -11.12 -9.82 -11.27
C SER A 110 -11.98 -10.09 -10.04
N VAL A 111 -12.95 -11.01 -10.15
CA VAL A 111 -13.77 -11.42 -8.99
C VAL A 111 -12.91 -12.08 -7.93
N ASN A 112 -11.99 -12.96 -8.32
CA ASN A 112 -11.05 -13.62 -7.41
C ASN A 112 -10.18 -12.60 -6.67
N CYS A 113 -9.60 -11.62 -7.38
CA CYS A 113 -8.82 -10.54 -6.75
C CYS A 113 -9.66 -9.73 -5.75
N TYR A 114 -10.92 -9.46 -6.07
CA TYR A 114 -11.81 -8.76 -5.15
C TYR A 114 -12.13 -9.60 -3.90
N GLN A 115 -12.32 -10.91 -4.06
CA GLN A 115 -12.49 -11.83 -2.94
C GLN A 115 -11.28 -11.84 -2.00
N VAL A 116 -10.05 -11.76 -2.53
CA VAL A 116 -8.84 -11.61 -1.71
C VAL A 116 -8.90 -10.33 -0.88
N LEU A 117 -9.31 -9.20 -1.48
CA LEU A 117 -9.47 -7.94 -0.74
C LEU A 117 -10.51 -8.04 0.38
N LEU A 118 -11.62 -8.71 0.13
CA LEU A 118 -12.67 -8.89 1.14
C LEU A 118 -12.20 -9.71 2.35
N GLN A 119 -11.24 -10.63 2.19
CA GLN A 119 -10.67 -11.36 3.33
C GLN A 119 -10.01 -10.42 4.36
N PHE A 120 -9.61 -9.22 3.96
CA PHE A 120 -9.01 -8.24 4.85
C PHE A 120 -10.02 -7.27 5.46
N SER A 121 -11.27 -7.21 4.95
CA SER A 121 -12.29 -6.29 5.47
C SER A 121 -12.79 -6.68 6.87
N ASP A 122 -12.86 -7.96 7.17
CA ASP A 122 -13.45 -8.55 8.39
C ASP A 122 -12.39 -9.01 9.41
N VAL A 123 -11.17 -8.42 9.40
CA VAL A 123 -10.14 -8.79 10.38
C VAL A 123 -10.58 -8.38 11.78
N PRO A 124 -10.72 -9.34 12.71
CA PRO A 124 -11.07 -9.01 14.10
C PRO A 124 -10.08 -8.05 14.73
N ASP A 125 -10.56 -7.16 15.56
CA ASP A 125 -9.80 -6.09 16.24
C ASP A 125 -8.75 -6.60 17.26
N GLY A 126 -8.15 -7.74 17.00
CA GLY A 126 -7.26 -8.45 17.92
C GLY A 126 -5.91 -7.79 18.18
N GLN A 127 -5.61 -6.65 17.57
CA GLN A 127 -4.34 -5.98 17.86
C GLN A 127 -4.48 -4.48 18.02
N LYS A 128 -4.27 -4.05 19.25
CA LYS A 128 -4.32 -2.69 19.81
C LYS A 128 -3.56 -1.57 19.06
N LEU A 129 -2.88 -1.84 17.96
CA LEU A 129 -2.11 -0.83 17.24
C LEU A 129 -2.98 0.07 16.35
N LEU A 130 -4.12 -0.43 15.90
CA LEU A 130 -4.95 0.20 14.87
C LEU A 130 -6.26 0.75 15.42
N SER A 131 -6.59 0.42 16.65
CA SER A 131 -7.58 1.12 17.45
C SER A 131 -6.96 2.29 18.25
N ASP A 132 -5.71 2.70 17.91
CA ASP A 132 -5.11 3.87 18.58
C ASP A 132 -5.96 5.11 18.25
N PRO A 133 -6.59 5.73 19.26
CA PRO A 133 -7.45 6.90 19.05
C PRO A 133 -6.75 8.05 18.33
N LEU A 134 -5.41 8.15 18.47
CA LEU A 134 -4.62 9.19 17.79
C LEU A 134 -4.53 8.90 16.28
N TYR A 135 -4.42 7.63 15.88
CA TYR A 135 -4.45 7.27 14.46
C TYR A 135 -5.81 7.61 13.84
N LEU A 136 -6.89 7.13 14.43
CA LEU A 136 -8.24 7.33 13.91
C LEU A 136 -8.63 8.82 13.89
N ARG A 137 -8.22 9.57 14.90
CA ARG A 137 -8.61 10.99 15.03
C ARG A 137 -7.77 11.93 14.15
N TYR A 138 -6.47 11.65 13.94
CA TYR A 138 -5.55 12.60 13.35
C TYR A 138 -4.89 12.12 12.06
N VAL A 139 -4.65 10.82 11.92
CA VAL A 139 -3.90 10.27 10.76
C VAL A 139 -4.85 9.80 9.67
N ALA A 140 -5.85 9.00 10.02
CA ALA A 140 -6.79 8.44 9.04
C ALA A 140 -7.54 9.52 8.22
N PRO A 141 -8.07 10.62 8.82
CA PRO A 141 -8.73 11.67 8.05
C PRO A 141 -7.77 12.40 7.09
N VAL A 142 -6.49 12.56 7.49
CA VAL A 142 -5.48 13.18 6.63
C VAL A 142 -5.10 12.27 5.47
N ILE A 143 -5.03 10.97 5.70
CA ILE A 143 -4.85 9.98 4.62
C ILE A 143 -6.00 10.08 3.62
N GLU A 144 -7.24 10.08 4.09
CA GLU A 144 -8.42 10.18 3.24
C GLU A 144 -8.42 11.46 2.41
N GLU A 145 -8.07 12.60 3.01
CA GLU A 145 -7.93 13.88 2.32
C GLU A 145 -6.84 13.83 1.24
N ILE A 146 -5.67 13.26 1.55
CA ILE A 146 -4.58 13.12 0.58
C ILE A 146 -5.01 12.22 -0.58
N GLU A 147 -5.62 11.08 -0.31
CA GLU A 147 -6.03 10.12 -1.34
C GLU A 147 -7.14 10.67 -2.25
N THR A 148 -8.00 11.53 -1.71
CA THR A 148 -9.08 12.18 -2.48
C THR A 148 -8.59 13.41 -3.25
N CYS A 149 -7.71 14.20 -2.63
CA CYS A 149 -7.33 15.53 -3.12
C CYS A 149 -5.84 15.63 -3.52
N TYR A 150 -5.16 14.50 -3.80
CA TYR A 150 -3.71 14.46 -4.13
C TYR A 150 -3.29 15.41 -5.27
N SER A 151 -4.17 15.69 -6.23
CA SER A 151 -3.90 16.56 -7.36
C SER A 151 -3.88 18.06 -6.99
N LEU A 152 -4.46 18.41 -5.85
CA LEU A 152 -4.51 19.79 -5.38
C LEU A 152 -3.19 20.19 -4.66
N PRO A 153 -2.92 21.49 -4.52
CA PRO A 153 -1.71 21.99 -3.84
C PRO A 153 -1.82 21.82 -2.31
N LEU A 154 -1.86 20.57 -1.84
CA LEU A 154 -1.92 20.26 -0.42
C LEU A 154 -0.60 20.59 0.28
N THR A 155 -0.71 21.21 1.45
CA THR A 155 0.43 21.46 2.34
C THR A 155 0.22 20.82 3.70
N VAL A 156 1.32 20.46 4.38
CA VAL A 156 1.25 19.89 5.73
C VAL A 156 0.53 20.83 6.70
N ALA A 157 0.70 22.14 6.51
CA ALA A 157 0.04 23.17 7.33
C ALA A 157 -1.50 23.17 7.13
N GLN A 158 -1.99 23.00 5.91
CA GLN A 158 -3.41 22.85 5.65
C GLN A 158 -3.99 21.57 6.25
N LEU A 159 -3.34 20.43 5.98
CA LEU A 159 -3.76 19.13 6.49
C LEU A 159 -3.77 19.09 8.03
N SER A 160 -2.79 19.69 8.68
CA SER A 160 -2.74 19.74 10.15
C SER A 160 -3.87 20.60 10.76
N ARG A 161 -4.28 21.68 10.07
CA ARG A 161 -5.42 22.52 10.51
C ARG A 161 -6.74 21.77 10.44
N GLN A 162 -6.95 20.93 9.44
CA GLN A 162 -8.20 20.14 9.29
C GLN A 162 -8.42 19.21 10.49
N VAL A 163 -7.35 18.69 11.07
CA VAL A 163 -7.44 17.81 12.26
C VAL A 163 -7.08 18.54 13.56
N PHE A 164 -7.02 19.88 13.55
CA PHE A 164 -6.81 20.74 14.72
C PHE A 164 -5.53 20.45 15.50
N VAL A 165 -4.42 20.17 14.80
CA VAL A 165 -3.10 19.95 15.40
C VAL A 165 -2.02 20.82 14.73
N THR A 166 -0.83 20.86 15.35
CA THR A 166 0.33 21.51 14.72
C THR A 166 0.94 20.63 13.62
N PRO A 167 1.60 21.23 12.59
CA PRO A 167 2.30 20.47 11.56
C PRO A 167 3.34 19.49 12.13
N GLN A 168 4.04 19.89 13.18
CA GLN A 168 5.06 19.07 13.86
C GLN A 168 4.42 17.86 14.55
N TYR A 169 3.26 18.04 15.19
CA TYR A 169 2.56 16.95 15.85
C TYR A 169 2.03 15.95 14.81
N LEU A 170 1.40 16.44 13.74
CA LEU A 170 0.94 15.58 12.64
C LEU A 170 2.10 14.79 12.02
N SER A 171 3.24 15.44 11.77
CA SER A 171 4.43 14.78 11.21
C SER A 171 4.96 13.68 12.14
N ARG A 172 4.95 13.91 13.46
CA ARG A 172 5.33 12.86 14.43
C ARG A 172 4.36 11.68 14.42
N LEU A 173 3.06 11.93 14.27
CA LEU A 173 2.06 10.87 14.18
C LEU A 173 2.23 10.06 12.89
N PHE A 174 2.42 10.72 11.74
CA PHE A 174 2.71 10.04 10.48
C PHE A 174 3.97 9.17 10.58
N GLN A 175 5.05 9.70 11.13
CA GLN A 175 6.27 8.93 11.37
C GLN A 175 6.03 7.75 12.31
N ARG A 176 5.23 7.95 13.38
CA ARG A 176 4.91 6.88 14.34
C ARG A 176 4.07 5.76 13.72
N PHE A 177 3.03 6.10 12.93
CA PHE A 177 2.06 5.13 12.44
C PHE A 177 2.38 4.59 11.04
N LEU A 178 2.99 5.42 10.18
CA LEU A 178 3.24 5.08 8.78
C LEU A 178 4.74 4.96 8.44
N GLY A 179 5.63 5.39 9.34
CA GLY A 179 7.08 5.35 9.11
C GLY A 179 7.57 6.33 8.05
N CYS A 180 6.71 7.26 7.61
CA CYS A 180 7.05 8.27 6.61
C CYS A 180 6.49 9.64 7.02
N SER A 181 6.95 10.70 6.37
CA SER A 181 6.39 12.03 6.54
C SER A 181 5.07 12.18 5.75
N VAL A 182 4.26 13.18 6.13
CA VAL A 182 3.03 13.54 5.39
C VAL A 182 3.34 13.86 3.93
N TYR A 183 4.46 14.56 3.67
CA TYR A 183 4.90 14.90 2.32
C TYR A 183 5.27 13.65 1.50
N GLU A 184 6.02 12.72 2.08
CA GLU A 184 6.39 11.45 1.42
C GLU A 184 5.15 10.62 1.11
N TYR A 185 4.15 10.59 2.00
CA TYR A 185 2.89 9.92 1.74
C TYR A 185 2.16 10.53 0.55
N LEU A 186 2.00 11.87 0.51
CA LEU A 186 1.40 12.59 -0.61
C LEU A 186 2.14 12.32 -1.93
N MET A 187 3.48 12.37 -1.91
CA MET A 187 4.29 12.09 -3.11
C MET A 187 4.09 10.65 -3.60
N THR A 188 4.00 9.68 -2.69
CA THR A 188 3.72 8.28 -3.04
C THR A 188 2.36 8.14 -3.71
N CYS A 189 1.31 8.78 -3.19
CA CYS A 189 -0.02 8.78 -3.81
C CYS A 189 0.02 9.36 -5.23
N ARG A 190 0.67 10.52 -5.42
CA ARG A 190 0.83 11.16 -6.73
C ARG A 190 1.58 10.28 -7.72
N ILE A 191 2.69 9.67 -7.31
CA ILE A 191 3.48 8.77 -8.17
C ILE A 191 2.70 7.51 -8.52
N ASN A 192 1.95 6.93 -7.60
CA ASN A 192 1.12 5.76 -7.89
C ASN A 192 0.04 6.10 -8.93
N ARG A 193 -0.61 7.25 -8.80
CA ARG A 193 -1.57 7.71 -9.82
C ARG A 193 -0.91 7.96 -11.18
N ALA A 194 0.31 8.53 -11.19
CA ALA A 194 1.06 8.72 -12.42
C ALA A 194 1.40 7.40 -13.11
N LYS A 195 1.76 6.34 -12.36
CA LYS A 195 1.99 4.99 -12.92
C LYS A 195 0.74 4.47 -13.63
N GLU A 196 -0.42 4.64 -13.01
CA GLU A 196 -1.70 4.23 -13.60
C GLU A 196 -1.97 4.95 -14.91
N LEU A 197 -1.85 6.29 -14.93
CA LEU A 197 -2.05 7.09 -16.14
C LEU A 197 -1.06 6.72 -17.25
N LEU A 198 0.20 6.46 -16.91
CA LEU A 198 1.20 6.01 -17.88
C LEU A 198 0.83 4.69 -18.57
N LEU A 199 0.14 3.78 -17.87
CA LEU A 199 -0.28 2.48 -18.38
C LEU A 199 -1.65 2.53 -19.08
N THR A 200 -2.59 3.31 -18.55
CA THR A 200 -3.99 3.34 -19.03
C THR A 200 -4.24 4.42 -20.09
N ALA A 201 -3.42 5.47 -20.12
CA ALA A 201 -3.51 6.57 -21.08
C ALA A 201 -2.19 6.73 -21.88
N PRO A 202 -1.85 5.80 -22.79
CA PRO A 202 -0.53 5.75 -23.43
C PRO A 202 -0.23 6.97 -24.34
N ARG A 203 -1.26 7.69 -24.77
CA ARG A 203 -1.13 8.90 -25.60
C ARG A 203 -0.99 10.20 -24.80
N MET A 204 -1.23 10.16 -23.48
CA MET A 204 -1.17 11.34 -22.63
C MET A 204 0.29 11.80 -22.47
N GLU A 205 0.54 13.08 -22.63
CA GLU A 205 1.87 13.69 -22.49
C GLU A 205 2.36 13.57 -21.04
N VAL A 206 3.68 13.38 -20.86
CA VAL A 206 4.29 13.26 -19.51
C VAL A 206 4.04 14.54 -18.67
N GLN A 207 4.03 15.70 -19.33
CA GLN A 207 3.75 16.99 -18.69
C GLN A 207 2.29 17.06 -18.21
N GLU A 208 1.37 16.54 -19.00
CA GLU A 208 -0.04 16.47 -18.66
C GLU A 208 -0.29 15.52 -17.46
N ILE A 209 0.38 14.37 -17.46
CA ILE A 209 0.35 13.43 -16.31
C ILE A 209 0.89 14.12 -15.06
N ALA A 210 2.00 14.85 -15.16
CA ALA A 210 2.55 15.61 -14.04
C ALA A 210 1.51 16.60 -13.48
N ALA A 211 0.88 17.39 -14.35
CA ALA A 211 -0.14 18.35 -13.94
C ALA A 211 -1.37 17.68 -13.29
N GLN A 212 -1.90 16.60 -13.89
CA GLN A 212 -3.06 15.88 -13.37
C GLN A 212 -2.77 15.17 -12.04
N THR A 213 -1.51 14.87 -11.78
CA THR A 213 -1.09 14.25 -10.51
C THR A 213 -0.58 15.25 -9.48
N GLY A 214 -0.78 16.55 -9.73
CA GLY A 214 -0.52 17.62 -8.76
C GLY A 214 0.93 18.10 -8.70
N PHE A 215 1.74 17.82 -9.72
CA PHE A 215 3.06 18.40 -9.86
C PHE A 215 3.00 19.68 -10.68
N SER A 216 3.43 20.80 -10.10
CA SER A 216 3.51 22.08 -10.79
C SER A 216 4.72 22.18 -11.73
N ASP A 217 5.75 21.37 -11.51
CA ASP A 217 6.98 21.32 -12.31
C ASP A 217 7.22 19.90 -12.84
N PRO A 218 7.20 19.73 -14.19
CA PRO A 218 7.49 18.43 -14.82
C PRO A 218 8.88 17.88 -14.51
N SER A 219 9.88 18.74 -14.30
CA SER A 219 11.24 18.30 -13.97
C SER A 219 11.28 17.68 -12.58
N HIS A 220 10.58 18.31 -11.62
CA HIS A 220 10.41 17.76 -10.28
C HIS A 220 9.63 16.44 -10.32
N PHE A 221 8.58 16.34 -11.14
CA PHE A 221 7.85 15.09 -11.36
C PHE A 221 8.77 13.96 -11.83
N ILE A 222 9.55 14.19 -12.90
CA ILE A 222 10.45 13.19 -13.49
C ILE A 222 11.47 12.71 -12.44
N ALA A 223 12.06 13.64 -11.68
CA ALA A 223 13.02 13.32 -10.63
C ALA A 223 12.39 12.46 -9.52
N MET A 224 11.20 12.86 -9.03
CA MET A 224 10.47 12.12 -8.00
C MET A 224 9.99 10.76 -8.49
N PHE A 225 9.51 10.68 -9.74
CA PHE A 225 9.08 9.42 -10.35
C PHE A 225 10.26 8.45 -10.46
N ARG A 226 11.43 8.90 -10.96
CA ARG A 226 12.65 8.08 -11.02
C ARG A 226 13.14 7.65 -9.65
N LYS A 227 13.11 8.54 -8.66
CA LYS A 227 13.48 8.22 -7.27
C LYS A 227 12.61 7.09 -6.68
N ASN A 228 11.30 7.09 -6.98
CA ASN A 228 10.34 6.13 -6.42
C ASN A 228 10.25 4.82 -7.21
N THR A 229 10.57 4.82 -8.51
CA THR A 229 10.36 3.66 -9.40
C THR A 229 11.65 3.07 -9.95
N GLY A 230 12.76 3.78 -9.80
CA GLY A 230 14.05 3.43 -10.43
C GLY A 230 14.12 3.76 -11.93
N ARG A 231 13.03 4.25 -12.54
CA ARG A 231 12.90 4.52 -14.00
C ARG A 231 12.28 5.87 -14.25
N THR A 232 12.53 6.44 -15.42
CA THR A 232 11.81 7.62 -15.89
C THR A 232 10.38 7.26 -16.29
N PRO A 233 9.44 8.25 -16.32
CA PRO A 233 8.06 8.00 -16.78
C PRO A 233 7.99 7.38 -18.19
N LEU A 234 8.83 7.81 -19.12
CA LEU A 234 8.86 7.27 -20.47
C LEU A 234 9.38 5.83 -20.53
N GLU A 235 10.41 5.50 -19.74
CA GLU A 235 10.88 4.12 -19.60
C GLU A 235 9.81 3.23 -18.95
N PHE A 236 9.11 3.74 -17.94
CA PHE A 236 8.04 3.01 -17.27
C PHE A 236 6.87 2.70 -18.21
N ARG A 237 6.48 3.65 -19.07
CA ARG A 237 5.43 3.46 -20.09
C ARG A 237 5.72 2.33 -21.08
N LYS A 238 6.99 2.05 -21.36
CA LYS A 238 7.42 0.99 -22.31
C LYS A 238 7.40 -0.42 -21.71
N ILE A 239 7.11 -0.54 -20.42
CA ILE A 239 6.95 -1.85 -19.77
C ILE A 239 5.59 -2.38 -20.15
N LYS A 240 5.55 -3.21 -21.17
CA LYS A 240 4.39 -4.05 -21.55
C LYS A 240 4.70 -5.48 -21.23
#